data_441833457a4d5d005b6c097848fe2954
#
_entry.id   441833457a4d5d005b6c097848fe2954
#
_cell.length_a   1.000
_cell.length_b   1.000
_cell.length_c   1.000
_cell.angle_alpha   90.00
_cell.angle_beta   90.00
_cell.angle_gamma   90.00
#
_symmetry.space_group_name_H-M   'P 1'
#
loop_
_entity.id
_entity.type
_entity.pdbx_description
1 polymer ?
#
loop_
_entity_poly.entity_id
_entity_poly.type
_entity_poly.pdbx_seq_one_letter_code
_entity_poly.pdbx_strand_id
1 'polypeptide(L)'
;LIEKTSMSKYAPQKVIAVDVDGTLHNNGIVNQNLIKWCKEQKERGFFMMLWSARGQAYAQKFADTFKINALFDLICSKPGYIVDDQGWGWIKYTKVIRSLGEAIE
;
A
#
# COMPACT_ATOMS: atom_id res chain seq x y z
N LEU A 1 -8.15 9.41 -6.99
CA LEU A 1 -9.26 9.05 -6.12
C LEU A 1 -9.16 7.61 -5.65
N ILE A 2 -9.61 7.40 -4.44
CA ILE A 2 -9.73 6.06 -3.85
C ILE A 2 -11.12 5.53 -4.16
N GLU A 3 -11.18 4.35 -4.78
CA GLU A 3 -12.43 3.72 -5.16
C GLU A 3 -13.02 2.93 -3.98
N LYS A 4 -14.31 3.09 -3.73
CA LYS A 4 -15.02 2.27 -2.75
C LYS A 4 -15.31 0.91 -3.38
N THR A 5 -14.77 -0.17 -2.77
CA THR A 5 -14.85 -1.51 -3.33
C THR A 5 -15.67 -2.49 -2.49
N SER A 6 -16.19 -2.06 -1.34
CA SER A 6 -16.83 -2.95 -0.37
C SER A 6 -18.19 -2.44 0.06
N MET A 7 -19.08 -3.38 0.36
CA MET A 7 -20.38 -3.14 0.97
C MET A 7 -20.37 -3.42 2.48
N SER A 8 -19.19 -3.55 3.09
CA SER A 8 -19.06 -3.80 4.52
C SER A 8 -19.77 -2.72 5.34
N LYS A 9 -20.51 -3.13 6.37
CA LYS A 9 -21.21 -2.23 7.29
C LYS A 9 -20.30 -1.56 8.31
N TYR A 10 -19.08 -2.07 8.48
CA TYR A 10 -18.15 -1.51 9.44
C TYR A 10 -17.38 -0.34 8.84
N ALA A 11 -17.08 0.66 9.65
CA ALA A 11 -16.22 1.74 9.23
C ALA A 11 -14.80 1.21 8.92
N PRO A 12 -14.13 1.75 7.89
CA PRO A 12 -12.78 1.30 7.58
C PRO A 12 -11.81 1.66 8.70
N GLN A 13 -10.91 0.73 9.02
CA GLN A 13 -9.83 1.01 9.95
C GLN A 13 -8.77 1.86 9.26
N LYS A 14 -8.02 2.63 10.03
CA LYS A 14 -6.97 3.50 9.50
C LYS A 14 -5.68 2.70 9.24
N VAL A 15 -5.75 1.77 8.32
CA VAL A 15 -4.64 0.94 7.88
C VAL A 15 -4.60 0.98 6.36
N ILE A 16 -3.44 1.30 5.80
CA ILE A 16 -3.25 1.35 4.35
C ILE A 16 -2.13 0.39 3.98
N ALA A 17 -2.41 -0.52 3.04
CA ALA A 17 -1.41 -1.40 2.46
C ALA A 17 -0.98 -0.85 1.11
N VAL A 18 0.32 -0.76 0.90
CA VAL A 18 0.93 -0.21 -0.32
C VAL A 18 1.80 -1.27 -0.96
N ASP A 19 1.61 -1.49 -2.25
CA ASP A 19 2.38 -2.44 -3.05
C ASP A 19 3.70 -1.80 -3.54
N VAL A 20 4.68 -2.64 -3.86
CA VAL A 20 5.99 -2.18 -4.34
C VAL A 20 6.03 -2.08 -5.86
N ASP A 21 6.13 -3.22 -6.56
CA ASP A 21 6.32 -3.24 -8.01
C ASP A 21 5.10 -2.71 -8.77
N GLY A 22 5.33 -1.79 -9.67
CA GLY A 22 4.25 -1.18 -10.47
C GLY A 22 3.45 -0.12 -9.71
N THR A 23 3.72 0.07 -8.42
CA THR A 23 3.00 1.01 -7.54
C THR A 23 3.96 2.07 -7.02
N LEU A 24 4.91 1.69 -6.16
CA LEU A 24 5.92 2.62 -5.65
C LEU A 24 7.07 2.84 -6.63
N HIS A 25 7.37 1.86 -7.48
CA HIS A 25 8.37 2.03 -8.52
C HIS A 25 8.11 1.14 -9.72
N ASN A 26 8.77 1.48 -10.83
CA ASN A 26 8.88 0.63 -12.00
C ASN A 26 10.30 0.80 -12.56
N ASN A 27 11.05 -0.29 -12.66
CA ASN A 27 12.45 -0.29 -13.13
C ASN A 27 13.32 0.73 -12.41
N GLY A 28 13.16 0.84 -11.09
CA GLY A 28 13.95 1.75 -10.26
C GLY A 28 13.49 3.21 -10.28
N ILE A 29 12.52 3.56 -11.09
CA ILE A 29 11.94 4.91 -11.09
C ILE A 29 10.84 4.95 -10.03
N VAL A 30 11.03 5.78 -9.02
CA VAL A 30 10.18 5.84 -7.83
C VAL A 30 9.02 6.80 -8.04
N ASN A 31 7.83 6.40 -7.57
CA ASN A 31 6.64 7.23 -7.59
C ASN A 31 6.67 8.22 -6.41
N GLN A 32 7.25 9.39 -6.63
CA GLN A 32 7.41 10.41 -5.60
C GLN A 32 6.08 10.95 -5.09
N ASN A 33 5.07 11.04 -5.95
CA ASN A 33 3.74 11.50 -5.56
C ASN A 33 3.10 10.53 -4.56
N LEU A 34 3.27 9.24 -4.77
CA LEU A 34 2.75 8.23 -3.85
C LEU A 34 3.50 8.26 -2.51
N ILE A 35 4.82 8.43 -2.54
CA ILE A 35 5.62 8.56 -1.31
C ILE A 35 5.14 9.76 -0.50
N LYS A 36 4.93 10.88 -1.15
CA LYS A 36 4.41 12.09 -0.49
C LYS A 36 3.04 11.82 0.14
N TRP A 37 2.16 11.17 -0.61
CA TRP A 37 0.85 10.80 -0.11
C TRP A 37 0.94 9.89 1.12
N CYS A 38 1.84 8.90 1.10
CA CYS A 38 2.07 8.00 2.23
C CYS A 38 2.50 8.78 3.48
N LYS A 39 3.40 9.75 3.31
CA LYS A 39 3.83 10.61 4.42
C LYS A 39 2.64 11.38 5.02
N GLU A 40 1.80 11.93 4.18
CA GLU A 40 0.62 12.66 4.60
C GLU A 40 -0.36 11.75 5.37
N GLN A 41 -0.57 10.54 4.89
CA GLN A 41 -1.47 9.61 5.57
C GLN A 41 -0.91 9.15 6.92
N LYS A 42 0.40 8.90 6.99
CA LYS A 42 1.05 8.60 8.26
C LYS A 42 0.87 9.73 9.27
N GLU A 43 1.03 10.97 8.85
CA GLU A 43 0.81 12.14 9.69
C GLU A 43 -0.64 12.25 10.18
N ARG A 44 -1.59 11.76 9.40
CA ARG A 44 -3.00 11.69 9.77
C ARG A 44 -3.36 10.53 10.68
N GLY A 45 -2.37 9.74 11.11
CA GLY A 45 -2.56 8.64 12.03
C GLY A 45 -2.87 7.30 11.38
N PHE A 46 -2.67 7.15 10.08
CA PHE A 46 -2.81 5.85 9.43
C PHE A 46 -1.63 4.93 9.76
N PHE A 47 -1.94 3.67 10.03
CA PHE A 47 -0.96 2.61 10.09
C PHE A 47 -0.61 2.22 8.66
N MET A 48 0.66 2.33 8.30
CA MET A 48 1.12 2.10 6.94
C MET A 48 1.80 0.74 6.81
N MET A 49 1.29 -0.09 5.90
CA MET A 49 1.89 -1.38 5.56
C MET A 49 2.54 -1.29 4.18
N LEU A 50 3.73 -1.85 4.06
CA LEU A 50 4.34 -2.10 2.78
C LEU A 50 4.35 -3.60 2.55
N TRP A 51 3.89 -4.06 1.39
CA TRP A 51 3.93 -5.47 1.05
C TRP A 51 4.27 -5.70 -0.41
N SER A 52 4.74 -6.90 -0.70
CA SER A 52 5.08 -7.30 -2.06
C SER A 52 4.75 -8.76 -2.29
N ALA A 53 4.23 -9.09 -3.46
CA ALA A 53 4.05 -10.47 -3.89
C ALA A 53 5.40 -11.20 -4.02
N ARG A 54 6.50 -10.46 -4.13
CA ARG A 54 7.87 -11.01 -4.16
C ARG A 54 8.43 -11.30 -2.77
N GLY A 55 7.68 -11.01 -1.71
CA GLY A 55 8.04 -11.38 -0.34
C GLY A 55 8.50 -10.21 0.52
N GLN A 56 8.54 -10.47 1.83
CA GLN A 56 8.92 -9.47 2.83
C GLN A 56 10.35 -8.97 2.65
N ALA A 57 11.30 -9.86 2.38
CA ALA A 57 12.70 -9.47 2.24
C ALA A 57 12.91 -8.52 1.07
N TYR A 58 12.19 -8.72 -0.02
CA TYR A 58 12.24 -7.83 -1.17
C TYR A 58 11.68 -6.45 -0.82
N ALA A 59 10.53 -6.41 -0.16
CA ALA A 59 9.91 -5.15 0.26
C ALA A 59 10.80 -4.39 1.24
N GLN A 60 11.42 -5.10 2.18
CA GLN A 60 12.35 -4.50 3.15
C GLN A 60 13.56 -3.89 2.44
N LYS A 61 14.16 -4.64 1.51
CA LYS A 61 15.31 -4.16 0.74
C LYS A 61 14.96 -2.91 -0.07
N PHE A 62 13.79 -2.89 -0.69
CA PHE A 62 13.31 -1.72 -1.41
C PHE A 62 13.20 -0.51 -0.48
N ALA A 63 12.54 -0.68 0.66
CA ALA A 63 12.35 0.40 1.62
C ALA A 63 13.69 0.94 2.15
N ASP A 64 14.63 0.06 2.44
CA ASP A 64 15.96 0.46 2.93
C ASP A 64 16.74 1.17 1.84
N THR A 65 16.70 0.67 0.62
CA THR A 65 17.44 1.24 -0.53
C THR A 65 16.97 2.67 -0.81
N PHE A 66 15.68 2.91 -0.78
CA PHE A 66 15.12 4.24 -1.06
C PHE A 66 14.89 5.07 0.20
N LYS A 67 15.32 4.56 1.35
CA LYS A 67 15.29 5.27 2.65
C LYS A 67 13.89 5.71 3.04
N ILE A 68 12.90 4.83 2.80
CA ILE A 68 11.50 5.06 3.14
C ILE A 68 10.98 4.08 4.19
N ASN A 69 11.85 3.27 4.78
CA ASN A 69 11.46 2.28 5.77
C ASN A 69 10.76 2.89 6.98
N ALA A 70 11.14 4.11 7.38
CA ALA A 70 10.49 4.80 8.50
C ALA A 70 9.04 5.20 8.23
N LEU A 71 8.60 5.21 6.98
CA LEU A 71 7.21 5.49 6.61
C LEU A 71 6.27 4.33 6.94
N PHE A 72 6.81 3.12 7.06
CA PHE A 72 5.98 1.93 7.18
C PHE A 72 6.10 1.31 8.56
N ASP A 73 4.94 1.10 9.17
CA ASP A 73 4.82 0.47 10.49
C ASP A 73 4.99 -1.05 10.39
N LEU A 74 4.71 -1.63 9.24
CA LEU A 74 4.85 -3.05 8.96
C LEU A 74 5.31 -3.25 7.54
N ILE A 75 6.30 -4.12 7.36
CA ILE A 75 6.78 -4.55 6.04
C ILE A 75 6.64 -6.07 5.98
N CYS A 76 5.85 -6.56 5.04
CA CYS A 76 5.50 -7.99 4.99
C CYS A 76 5.34 -8.48 3.55
N SER A 77 5.11 -9.79 3.42
CA SER A 77 4.74 -10.40 2.16
C SER A 77 3.27 -10.12 1.87
N LYS A 78 2.96 -9.85 0.62
CA LYS A 78 1.58 -9.84 0.16
C LYS A 78 1.06 -11.29 0.22
N PRO A 79 -0.10 -11.53 0.86
CA PRO A 79 -0.57 -12.90 1.00
C PRO A 79 -0.93 -13.52 -0.35
N GLY A 80 -0.49 -14.75 -0.58
CA GLY A 80 -0.94 -15.54 -1.73
C GLY A 80 -2.22 -16.29 -1.45
N TYR A 81 -2.60 -16.42 -0.18
CA TYR A 81 -3.78 -17.15 0.27
C TYR A 81 -4.45 -16.37 1.38
N ILE A 82 -5.78 -16.34 1.37
CA ILE A 82 -6.56 -15.81 2.49
C ILE A 82 -7.63 -16.83 2.86
N VAL A 83 -8.02 -16.82 4.12
CA VAL A 83 -9.17 -17.57 4.61
C VAL A 83 -10.09 -16.54 5.27
N ASP A 84 -11.23 -16.28 4.64
CA ASP A 84 -12.14 -15.24 5.09
C ASP A 84 -13.53 -15.53 4.49
N ASP A 85 -14.58 -15.32 5.24
CA ASP A 85 -15.95 -15.61 4.80
C ASP A 85 -16.42 -14.73 3.65
N GLN A 86 -15.78 -13.55 3.47
CA GLN A 86 -16.12 -12.59 2.42
C GLN A 86 -15.05 -12.47 1.34
N GLY A 87 -13.99 -13.30 1.40
CA GLY A 87 -12.84 -13.15 0.52
C GLY A 87 -12.24 -11.76 0.70
N TRP A 88 -12.11 -10.99 -0.37
CA TRP A 88 -11.63 -9.61 -0.34
C TRP A 88 -12.74 -8.58 -0.20
N GLY A 89 -13.99 -9.02 -0.03
CA GLY A 89 -15.16 -8.12 0.02
C GLY A 89 -15.19 -7.14 1.18
N TRP A 90 -14.34 -7.33 2.18
CA TRP A 90 -14.21 -6.41 3.32
C TRP A 90 -13.36 -5.17 3.02
N ILE A 91 -12.60 -5.16 1.93
CA ILE A 91 -11.80 -3.99 1.54
C ILE A 91 -12.74 -2.84 1.17
N LYS A 92 -12.58 -1.70 1.86
CA LYS A 92 -13.48 -0.56 1.70
C LYS A 92 -13.10 0.34 0.53
N TYR A 93 -11.82 0.61 0.37
CA TYR A 93 -11.32 1.53 -0.66
C TYR A 93 -10.08 0.94 -1.33
N THR A 94 -10.01 1.11 -2.63
CA THR A 94 -8.86 0.68 -3.42
C THR A 94 -8.47 1.79 -4.39
N LYS A 95 -7.18 2.08 -4.47
CA LYS A 95 -6.62 2.90 -5.55
C LYS A 95 -5.70 2.04 -6.39
N VAL A 96 -6.02 1.89 -7.65
CA VAL A 96 -5.20 1.16 -8.61
C VAL A 96 -4.29 2.17 -9.32
N ILE A 97 -2.99 1.98 -9.17
CA ILE A 97 -1.99 2.81 -9.86
C ILE A 97 -1.80 2.23 -11.26
N ARG A 98 -2.21 2.98 -12.28
CA ARG A 98 -2.17 2.53 -13.69
C ARG A 98 -0.97 3.08 -14.43
N SER A 99 -0.39 4.18 -13.94
CA SER A 99 0.83 4.74 -14.49
C SER A 99 1.68 5.31 -13.36
N LEU A 100 3.00 5.16 -13.50
CA LEU A 100 3.93 5.66 -12.51
C LEU A 100 3.85 7.19 -12.42
N GLY A 101 3.86 7.71 -11.20
CA GLY A 101 3.74 9.13 -10.96
C GLY A 101 2.30 9.63 -10.87
N GLU A 102 1.32 8.74 -11.03
CA GLU A 102 -0.09 9.10 -10.87
C GLU A 102 -0.33 9.63 -9.45
N ALA A 103 -0.99 10.79 -9.37
CA ALA A 103 -1.31 11.41 -8.09
C ALA A 103 -2.55 10.76 -7.47
N ILE A 104 -2.58 10.75 -6.14
CA ILE A 104 -3.76 10.35 -5.38
C ILE A 104 -4.40 11.60 -4.82
N GLU A 105 -5.65 11.77 -5.16
CA GLU A 105 -6.46 12.90 -4.72
C GLU A 105 -7.31 12.55 -3.49
#